data_d1a05e450c294bc4d030284f75252bad
#
_entry.id   d1a05e450c294bc4d030284f75252bad
#
_cell.length_a   1.000
_cell.length_b   1.000
_cell.length_c   1.000
_cell.angle_alpha   90.00
_cell.angle_beta   90.00
_cell.angle_gamma   90.00
#
_symmetry.space_group_name_H-M   'P 1'
#
loop_
_entity.id
_entity.type
_entity.pdbx_description
1 polymer ?
#
loop_
_entity_poly.entity_id
_entity_poly.type
_entity_poly.pdbx_seq_one_letter_code
_entity_poly.pdbx_strand_id
1 'polypeptide(L)'
;MAPYKPSAAEVKELREKTGAPMMDVREALAEAEGDSEEAIKILRKKGAASAAKRGGRGTSEGVVAAYTHSTGTGERKQQKVGVLVEVQCETDFVAMNDDFKEFAREVAVHIAAMNPSHVSLEDIPEEDRDRERQILEEKAKEEGKPDDVVGKIVEGQLKKWASEVVLLDQKHFNEEKYEGKTIEELRTEIAAKTGENVRIARFARFEVGEE
;
A
#
# COMPACT_ATOMS: atom_id res chain seq x y z
N MET A 1 -23.75 -7.49 31.59
CA MET A 1 -24.58 -7.05 30.46
C MET A 1 -24.55 -8.17 29.42
N ALA A 2 -25.65 -8.41 28.72
CA ALA A 2 -25.63 -9.38 27.61
C ALA A 2 -24.74 -8.81 26.48
N PRO A 3 -23.90 -9.64 25.80
CA PRO A 3 -23.08 -9.18 24.70
C PRO A 3 -23.96 -8.62 23.58
N TYR A 4 -23.51 -7.54 22.97
CA TYR A 4 -24.16 -6.93 21.81
C TYR A 4 -24.29 -7.96 20.66
N LYS A 5 -25.48 -8.05 20.08
CA LYS A 5 -25.75 -8.94 18.94
C LYS A 5 -26.06 -8.11 17.71
N PRO A 6 -25.11 -7.99 16.76
CA PRO A 6 -25.35 -7.27 15.51
C PRO A 6 -26.51 -7.84 14.72
N SER A 7 -27.35 -6.97 14.17
CA SER A 7 -28.40 -7.35 13.25
C SER A 7 -27.84 -7.73 11.87
N ALA A 8 -28.61 -8.48 11.09
CA ALA A 8 -28.24 -8.83 9.71
C ALA A 8 -28.08 -7.59 8.82
N ALA A 9 -28.82 -6.52 9.09
CA ALA A 9 -28.74 -5.26 8.35
C ALA A 9 -27.41 -4.54 8.62
N GLU A 10 -27.00 -4.40 9.88
CA GLU A 10 -25.72 -3.79 10.25
C GLU A 10 -24.54 -4.56 9.69
N VAL A 11 -24.58 -5.89 9.77
CA VAL A 11 -23.54 -6.74 9.19
C VAL A 11 -23.46 -6.58 7.68
N LYS A 12 -24.60 -6.52 6.99
CA LYS A 12 -24.64 -6.32 5.54
C LYS A 12 -24.07 -4.95 5.15
N GLU A 13 -24.51 -3.88 5.81
CA GLU A 13 -24.04 -2.51 5.54
C GLU A 13 -22.53 -2.37 5.73
N LEU A 14 -22.01 -2.86 6.86
CA LEU A 14 -20.60 -2.75 7.14
C LEU A 14 -19.75 -3.65 6.23
N ARG A 15 -20.28 -4.81 5.81
CA ARG A 15 -19.63 -5.66 4.82
C ARG A 15 -19.56 -5.00 3.45
N GLU A 16 -20.61 -4.31 3.02
CA GLU A 16 -20.62 -3.57 1.76
C GLU A 16 -19.58 -2.44 1.76
N LYS A 17 -19.39 -1.78 2.90
CA LYS A 17 -18.38 -0.72 3.08
C LYS A 17 -16.94 -1.26 3.13
N THR A 18 -16.71 -2.40 3.77
CA THR A 18 -15.36 -2.88 4.08
C THR A 18 -14.89 -4.02 3.19
N GLY A 19 -15.82 -4.72 2.52
CA GLY A 19 -15.51 -5.96 1.77
C GLY A 19 -15.05 -7.14 2.65
N ALA A 20 -14.99 -6.99 3.97
CA ALA A 20 -14.50 -8.01 4.88
C ALA A 20 -15.43 -9.26 4.94
N PRO A 21 -14.90 -10.44 5.33
CA PRO A 21 -15.71 -11.63 5.51
C PRO A 21 -16.84 -11.41 6.52
N MET A 22 -18.03 -11.96 6.23
CA MET A 22 -19.25 -11.72 7.02
C MET A 22 -19.08 -12.07 8.51
N MET A 23 -18.34 -13.13 8.81
CA MET A 23 -18.10 -13.53 10.21
C MET A 23 -17.21 -12.53 10.94
N ASP A 24 -16.17 -12.03 10.27
CA ASP A 24 -15.27 -11.03 10.84
C ASP A 24 -16.00 -9.71 11.10
N VAL A 25 -16.89 -9.30 10.18
CA VAL A 25 -17.75 -8.10 10.35
C VAL A 25 -18.67 -8.26 11.55
N ARG A 26 -19.32 -9.43 11.69
CA ARG A 26 -20.21 -9.72 12.80
C ARG A 26 -19.46 -9.70 14.14
N GLU A 27 -18.29 -10.31 14.19
CA GLU A 27 -17.45 -10.32 15.39
C GLU A 27 -16.96 -8.91 15.75
N ALA A 28 -16.49 -8.15 14.76
CA ALA A 28 -16.04 -6.77 14.97
C ALA A 28 -17.15 -5.86 15.49
N LEU A 29 -18.37 -5.95 14.90
CA LEU A 29 -19.53 -5.21 15.41
C LEU A 29 -19.93 -5.63 16.82
N ALA A 30 -19.83 -6.91 17.16
CA ALA A 30 -20.12 -7.37 18.50
C ALA A 30 -19.08 -6.86 19.52
N GLU A 31 -17.79 -6.86 19.14
CA GLU A 31 -16.68 -6.35 19.95
C GLU A 31 -16.77 -4.83 20.13
N ALA A 32 -17.19 -4.10 19.08
CA ALA A 32 -17.39 -2.66 19.08
C ALA A 32 -18.75 -2.21 19.67
N GLU A 33 -19.54 -3.12 20.25
CA GLU A 33 -20.87 -2.83 20.80
C GLU A 33 -21.81 -2.08 19.83
N GLY A 34 -21.66 -2.34 18.51
CA GLY A 34 -22.44 -1.72 17.44
C GLY A 34 -21.85 -0.42 16.87
N ASP A 35 -20.73 0.06 17.38
CA ASP A 35 -20.02 1.20 16.81
C ASP A 35 -19.34 0.80 15.49
N SER A 36 -19.84 1.34 14.39
CA SER A 36 -19.35 1.03 13.05
C SER A 36 -17.92 1.53 12.79
N GLU A 37 -17.52 2.68 13.36
CA GLU A 37 -16.16 3.21 13.16
C GLU A 37 -15.13 2.37 13.92
N GLU A 38 -15.46 2.00 15.15
CA GLU A 38 -14.59 1.12 15.94
C GLU A 38 -14.53 -0.29 15.33
N ALA A 39 -15.65 -0.81 14.84
CA ALA A 39 -15.67 -2.09 14.10
C ALA A 39 -14.77 -2.07 12.86
N ILE A 40 -14.71 -0.96 12.10
CA ILE A 40 -13.79 -0.79 10.97
C ILE A 40 -12.33 -0.86 11.44
N LYS A 41 -11.97 -0.22 12.54
CA LYS A 41 -10.60 -0.28 13.10
C LYS A 41 -10.22 -1.70 13.51
N ILE A 42 -11.15 -2.41 14.16
CA ILE A 42 -10.98 -3.82 14.54
C ILE A 42 -10.75 -4.68 13.27
N LEU A 43 -11.57 -4.48 12.23
CA LEU A 43 -11.44 -5.20 10.97
C LEU A 43 -10.10 -4.91 10.27
N ARG A 44 -9.66 -3.66 10.24
CA ARG A 44 -8.34 -3.29 9.70
C ARG A 44 -7.21 -4.01 10.45
N LYS A 45 -7.26 -4.02 11.79
CA LYS A 45 -6.26 -4.71 12.61
C LYS A 45 -6.26 -6.22 12.41
N LYS A 46 -7.44 -6.86 12.36
CA LYS A 46 -7.59 -8.30 12.07
C LYS A 46 -7.12 -8.63 10.65
N GLY A 47 -7.45 -7.79 9.66
CA GLY A 47 -7.02 -7.92 8.27
C GLY A 47 -5.50 -7.87 8.12
N ALA A 48 -4.85 -6.89 8.75
CA ALA A 48 -3.39 -6.78 8.76
C ALA A 48 -2.71 -8.01 9.40
N ALA A 49 -3.20 -8.46 10.55
CA ALA A 49 -2.68 -9.67 11.22
C ALA A 49 -2.87 -10.94 10.36
N SER A 50 -3.98 -11.02 9.63
CA SER A 50 -4.27 -12.15 8.73
C SER A 50 -3.40 -12.11 7.47
N ALA A 51 -3.19 -10.93 6.88
CA ALA A 51 -2.30 -10.72 5.74
C ALA A 51 -0.85 -11.08 6.11
N ALA A 52 -0.36 -10.64 7.28
CA ALA A 52 0.97 -10.96 7.77
C ALA A 52 1.19 -12.49 7.91
N LYS A 53 0.19 -13.22 8.41
CA LYS A 53 0.26 -14.70 8.49
C LYS A 53 0.32 -15.40 7.13
N ARG A 54 -0.19 -14.75 6.08
CA ARG A 54 -0.18 -15.29 4.71
C ARG A 54 1.05 -14.88 3.92
N GLY A 55 1.81 -13.87 4.35
CA GLY A 55 2.95 -13.31 3.63
C GLY A 55 4.03 -14.31 3.21
N GLY A 56 4.11 -15.46 3.91
CA GLY A 56 5.00 -16.58 3.54
C GLY A 56 4.42 -17.59 2.54
N ARG A 57 3.17 -17.42 2.08
CA ARG A 57 2.58 -18.31 1.08
C ARG A 57 3.05 -17.95 -0.31
N GLY A 58 3.29 -18.97 -1.16
CA GLY A 58 3.70 -18.77 -2.53
C GLY A 58 2.63 -18.07 -3.36
N THR A 59 3.04 -17.13 -4.19
CA THR A 59 2.20 -16.40 -5.12
C THR A 59 2.72 -16.68 -6.54
N SER A 60 2.05 -17.56 -7.28
CA SER A 60 2.44 -17.97 -8.63
C SER A 60 1.51 -17.45 -9.73
N GLU A 61 0.35 -16.94 -9.33
CA GLU A 61 -0.65 -16.35 -10.20
C GLU A 61 -0.66 -14.83 -10.05
N GLY A 62 -1.35 -14.11 -10.91
CA GLY A 62 -1.45 -12.66 -10.81
C GLY A 62 -1.74 -11.97 -12.13
N VAL A 63 -1.46 -10.67 -12.16
CA VAL A 63 -1.63 -9.83 -13.35
C VAL A 63 -0.43 -8.90 -13.55
N VAL A 64 -0.14 -8.57 -14.81
CA VAL A 64 0.70 -7.44 -15.16
C VAL A 64 -0.21 -6.30 -15.60
N ALA A 65 -0.30 -5.27 -14.77
CA ALA A 65 -1.04 -4.06 -15.11
C ALA A 65 -0.14 -3.07 -15.85
N ALA A 66 -0.70 -2.43 -16.87
CA ALA A 66 -0.02 -1.40 -17.66
C ALA A 66 -0.77 -0.07 -17.55
N TYR A 67 -0.01 1.01 -17.44
CA TYR A 67 -0.56 2.37 -17.47
C TYR A 67 0.33 3.28 -18.30
N THR A 68 -0.28 4.14 -19.11
CA THR A 68 0.43 5.20 -19.82
C THR A 68 -0.21 6.55 -19.49
N HIS A 69 0.62 7.49 -19.06
CA HIS A 69 0.18 8.84 -18.76
C HIS A 69 0.45 9.76 -19.95
N SER A 70 -0.59 10.50 -20.35
CA SER A 70 -0.51 11.45 -21.47
C SER A 70 -0.50 12.88 -20.97
N THR A 71 0.42 13.67 -21.48
CA THR A 71 0.46 15.12 -21.27
C THR A 71 0.00 15.86 -22.54
N GLY A 72 -0.48 17.09 -22.39
CA GLY A 72 -1.01 17.89 -23.50
C GLY A 72 -2.50 17.71 -23.77
N THR A 73 -3.04 18.47 -24.70
CA THR A 73 -4.46 18.48 -25.05
C THR A 73 -4.66 18.33 -26.56
N GLY A 74 -5.77 17.71 -26.96
CA GLY A 74 -6.13 17.53 -28.36
C GLY A 74 -5.08 16.72 -29.15
N GLU A 75 -4.73 17.19 -30.36
CA GLU A 75 -3.76 16.54 -31.26
C GLU A 75 -2.32 16.57 -30.74
N ARG A 76 -2.01 17.38 -29.72
CA ARG A 76 -0.68 17.48 -29.08
C ARG A 76 -0.54 16.54 -27.87
N LYS A 77 -1.48 15.64 -27.67
CA LYS A 77 -1.43 14.67 -26.58
C LYS A 77 -0.30 13.66 -26.83
N GLN A 78 0.67 13.60 -25.91
CA GLN A 78 1.82 12.69 -25.97
C GLN A 78 1.85 11.81 -24.73
N GLN A 79 2.09 10.52 -24.94
CA GLN A 79 2.33 9.58 -23.85
C GLN A 79 3.79 9.69 -23.43
N LYS A 80 4.04 10.27 -22.26
CA LYS A 80 5.41 10.53 -21.78
C LYS A 80 5.84 9.61 -20.65
N VAL A 81 4.90 9.04 -19.91
CA VAL A 81 5.20 8.09 -18.84
C VAL A 81 4.51 6.78 -19.13
N GLY A 82 5.25 5.68 -19.01
CA GLY A 82 4.75 4.30 -19.13
C GLY A 82 5.14 3.48 -17.91
N VAL A 83 4.19 2.69 -17.38
CA VAL A 83 4.40 1.81 -16.24
C VAL A 83 3.90 0.42 -16.55
N LEU A 84 4.66 -0.59 -16.14
CA LEU A 84 4.25 -1.98 -15.98
C LEU A 84 4.45 -2.39 -14.54
N VAL A 85 3.46 -3.01 -13.90
CA VAL A 85 3.58 -3.55 -12.54
C VAL A 85 3.05 -4.97 -12.50
N GLU A 86 3.81 -5.87 -11.87
CA GLU A 86 3.43 -7.26 -11.61
C GLU A 86 2.86 -7.36 -10.19
N VAL A 87 1.56 -7.72 -10.10
CA VAL A 87 0.88 -7.99 -8.84
C VAL A 87 0.49 -9.46 -8.80
N GLN A 88 0.94 -10.17 -7.79
CA GLN A 88 0.81 -11.60 -7.63
C GLN A 88 -0.22 -11.97 -6.54
N CYS A 89 -0.85 -13.14 -6.72
CA CYS A 89 -1.76 -13.78 -5.76
C CYS A 89 -1.55 -15.31 -5.76
N GLU A 90 -2.31 -16.03 -4.93
CA GLU A 90 -2.14 -17.50 -4.79
C GLU A 90 -2.81 -18.26 -5.95
N THR A 91 -4.00 -17.79 -6.43
CA THR A 91 -4.80 -18.49 -7.43
C THR A 91 -5.21 -17.62 -8.62
N ASP A 92 -5.50 -18.26 -9.75
CA ASP A 92 -6.06 -17.64 -10.95
C ASP A 92 -7.46 -17.03 -10.71
N PHE A 93 -8.25 -17.59 -9.80
CA PHE A 93 -9.56 -17.03 -9.41
C PHE A 93 -9.43 -15.62 -8.85
N VAL A 94 -8.43 -15.37 -7.99
CA VAL A 94 -8.16 -14.02 -7.47
C VAL A 94 -7.56 -13.14 -8.55
N ALA A 95 -6.68 -13.64 -9.41
CA ALA A 95 -6.14 -12.91 -10.53
C ALA A 95 -7.22 -12.42 -11.51
N MET A 96 -8.32 -13.17 -11.65
CA MET A 96 -9.49 -12.80 -12.48
C MET A 96 -10.46 -11.83 -11.78
N ASN A 97 -10.35 -11.64 -10.46
CA ASN A 97 -11.25 -10.79 -9.68
C ASN A 97 -11.09 -9.30 -10.06
N ASP A 98 -12.21 -8.60 -10.23
CA ASP A 98 -12.20 -7.21 -10.67
C ASP A 98 -11.58 -6.27 -9.62
N ASP A 99 -11.77 -6.50 -8.33
CA ASP A 99 -11.15 -5.70 -7.28
C ASP A 99 -9.61 -5.86 -7.29
N PHE A 100 -9.11 -7.07 -7.54
CA PHE A 100 -7.69 -7.33 -7.64
C PHE A 100 -7.07 -6.63 -8.87
N LYS A 101 -7.74 -6.70 -10.02
CA LYS A 101 -7.32 -6.01 -11.24
C LYS A 101 -7.35 -4.49 -11.08
N GLU A 102 -8.37 -3.96 -10.40
CA GLU A 102 -8.47 -2.51 -10.12
C GLU A 102 -7.34 -2.09 -9.18
N PHE A 103 -7.04 -2.85 -8.13
CA PHE A 103 -5.90 -2.58 -7.26
C PHE A 103 -4.59 -2.54 -8.05
N ALA A 104 -4.33 -3.53 -8.91
CA ALA A 104 -3.12 -3.56 -9.74
C ALA A 104 -3.03 -2.33 -10.67
N ARG A 105 -4.15 -1.93 -11.27
CA ARG A 105 -4.23 -0.74 -12.12
C ARG A 105 -3.98 0.55 -11.33
N GLU A 106 -4.58 0.71 -10.16
CA GLU A 106 -4.37 1.89 -9.29
C GLU A 106 -2.92 1.98 -8.82
N VAL A 107 -2.27 0.85 -8.54
CA VAL A 107 -0.83 0.82 -8.25
C VAL A 107 -0.01 1.29 -9.45
N ALA A 108 -0.34 0.88 -10.68
CA ALA A 108 0.35 1.37 -11.88
C ALA A 108 0.20 2.88 -12.08
N VAL A 109 -0.99 3.42 -11.84
CA VAL A 109 -1.27 4.87 -11.88
C VAL A 109 -0.47 5.61 -10.80
N HIS A 110 -0.43 5.05 -9.59
CA HIS A 110 0.34 5.61 -8.49
C HIS A 110 1.83 5.67 -8.79
N ILE A 111 2.41 4.58 -9.33
CA ILE A 111 3.83 4.53 -9.74
C ILE A 111 4.13 5.61 -10.79
N ALA A 112 3.23 5.81 -11.75
CA ALA A 112 3.41 6.86 -12.74
C ALA A 112 3.42 8.27 -12.14
N ALA A 113 2.61 8.50 -11.10
CA ALA A 113 2.44 9.80 -10.45
C ALA A 113 3.55 10.10 -9.42
N MET A 114 3.94 9.10 -8.62
CA MET A 114 4.80 9.29 -7.43
C MET A 114 6.25 8.85 -7.63
N ASN A 115 6.55 8.19 -8.74
CA ASN A 115 7.91 7.76 -9.13
C ASN A 115 8.70 7.05 -8.02
N PRO A 116 8.19 5.98 -7.39
CA PRO A 116 8.98 5.19 -6.45
C PRO A 116 10.15 4.52 -7.16
N SER A 117 11.24 4.28 -6.43
CA SER A 117 12.42 3.57 -6.97
C SER A 117 12.45 2.08 -6.59
N HIS A 118 11.79 1.71 -5.48
CA HIS A 118 11.79 0.36 -4.93
C HIS A 118 10.37 -0.06 -4.53
N VAL A 119 10.10 -1.37 -4.51
CA VAL A 119 8.80 -1.87 -4.02
C VAL A 119 8.76 -1.79 -2.50
N SER A 120 9.80 -2.31 -1.82
CA SER A 120 9.89 -2.40 -0.36
C SER A 120 11.25 -1.88 0.15
N LEU A 121 11.36 -1.68 1.47
CA LEU A 121 12.63 -1.31 2.12
C LEU A 121 13.73 -2.34 1.92
N GLU A 122 13.35 -3.62 1.85
CA GLU A 122 14.26 -4.74 1.65
C GLU A 122 14.90 -4.72 0.25
N ASP A 123 14.23 -4.09 -0.72
CA ASP A 123 14.72 -3.98 -2.10
C ASP A 123 15.78 -2.88 -2.27
N ILE A 124 15.94 -2.00 -1.28
CA ILE A 124 16.98 -0.97 -1.30
C ILE A 124 18.32 -1.61 -0.97
N PRO A 125 19.36 -1.51 -1.85
CA PRO A 125 20.69 -1.99 -1.54
C PRO A 125 21.21 -1.40 -0.22
N GLU A 126 21.91 -2.22 0.59
CA GLU A 126 22.45 -1.78 1.88
C GLU A 126 23.42 -0.59 1.72
N GLU A 127 24.21 -0.61 0.65
CA GLU A 127 25.14 0.48 0.30
C GLU A 127 24.42 1.82 0.07
N ASP A 128 23.23 1.81 -0.52
CA ASP A 128 22.46 3.02 -0.77
C ASP A 128 21.83 3.55 0.52
N ARG A 129 21.34 2.65 1.38
CA ARG A 129 20.85 3.02 2.71
C ARG A 129 21.94 3.60 3.60
N ASP A 130 23.14 3.02 3.55
CA ASP A 130 24.29 3.51 4.32
C ASP A 130 24.80 4.85 3.79
N ARG A 131 24.80 5.03 2.46
CA ARG A 131 25.14 6.30 1.83
C ARG A 131 24.18 7.41 2.25
N GLU A 132 22.88 7.14 2.18
CA GLU A 132 21.87 8.11 2.60
C GLU A 132 22.01 8.45 4.09
N ARG A 133 22.24 7.43 4.94
CA ARG A 133 22.50 7.63 6.37
C ARG A 133 23.68 8.56 6.61
N GLN A 134 24.79 8.36 5.91
CA GLN A 134 25.97 9.20 6.04
C GLN A 134 25.69 10.65 5.66
N ILE A 135 25.01 10.86 4.53
CA ILE A 135 24.58 12.20 4.08
C ILE A 135 23.75 12.91 5.14
N LEU A 136 22.77 12.18 5.73
CA LEU A 136 21.90 12.74 6.75
C LEU A 136 22.65 13.04 8.08
N GLU A 137 23.62 12.20 8.45
CA GLU A 137 24.47 12.43 9.62
C GLU A 137 25.38 13.66 9.44
N GLU A 138 26.03 13.80 8.28
CA GLU A 138 26.83 14.96 7.94
C GLU A 138 26.01 16.25 7.99
N LYS A 139 24.84 16.25 7.36
CA LYS A 139 23.91 17.36 7.38
C LYS A 139 23.48 17.75 8.80
N ALA A 140 23.13 16.78 9.62
CA ALA A 140 22.71 17.06 11.00
C ALA A 140 23.87 17.67 11.84
N LYS A 141 25.12 17.24 11.61
CA LYS A 141 26.30 17.82 12.26
C LYS A 141 26.60 19.23 11.77
N GLU A 142 26.50 19.49 10.46
CA GLU A 142 26.65 20.83 9.88
C GLU A 142 25.61 21.82 10.40
N GLU A 143 24.39 21.35 10.67
CA GLU A 143 23.31 22.13 11.31
C GLU A 143 23.56 22.38 12.81
N GLY A 144 24.67 21.89 13.37
CA GLY A 144 25.03 22.07 14.77
C GLY A 144 24.14 21.32 15.76
N LYS A 145 23.56 20.19 15.34
CA LYS A 145 22.74 19.37 16.24
C LYS A 145 23.65 18.67 17.26
N PRO A 146 23.25 18.58 18.54
CA PRO A 146 23.98 17.84 19.56
C PRO A 146 24.10 16.35 19.20
N ASP A 147 25.27 15.75 19.47
CA ASP A 147 25.59 14.35 19.09
C ASP A 147 24.60 13.33 19.67
N ASP A 148 24.05 13.61 20.87
CA ASP A 148 23.07 12.74 21.54
C ASP A 148 21.70 12.66 20.85
N VAL A 149 21.38 13.64 19.97
CA VAL A 149 20.12 13.69 19.23
C VAL A 149 20.27 13.39 17.75
N VAL A 150 21.50 13.45 17.20
CA VAL A 150 21.79 13.19 15.77
C VAL A 150 21.20 11.86 15.33
N GLY A 151 21.43 10.77 16.09
CA GLY A 151 20.93 9.44 15.74
C GLY A 151 19.40 9.41 15.55
N LYS A 152 18.63 10.05 16.45
CA LYS A 152 17.16 10.11 16.35
C LYS A 152 16.69 10.94 15.18
N ILE A 153 17.39 12.03 14.87
CA ILE A 153 17.09 12.89 13.71
C ILE A 153 17.31 12.11 12.42
N VAL A 154 18.43 11.42 12.30
CA VAL A 154 18.80 10.60 11.14
C VAL A 154 17.80 9.47 10.93
N GLU A 155 17.40 8.75 11.98
CA GLU A 155 16.37 7.71 11.86
C GLU A 155 15.03 8.27 11.36
N GLY A 156 14.61 9.44 11.87
CA GLY A 156 13.40 10.12 11.41
C GLY A 156 13.49 10.55 9.93
N GLN A 157 14.64 11.05 9.52
CA GLN A 157 14.89 11.47 8.13
C GLN A 157 14.99 10.27 7.18
N LEU A 158 15.65 9.19 7.57
CA LEU A 158 15.69 7.94 6.81
C LEU A 158 14.30 7.35 6.60
N LYS A 159 13.46 7.38 7.63
CA LYS A 159 12.07 6.94 7.50
C LYS A 159 11.28 7.82 6.52
N LYS A 160 11.53 9.13 6.55
CA LYS A 160 10.91 10.06 5.59
C LYS A 160 11.41 9.78 4.16
N TRP A 161 12.71 9.65 3.98
CA TRP A 161 13.31 9.28 2.69
C TRP A 161 12.74 7.97 2.15
N ALA A 162 12.67 6.93 2.99
CA ALA A 162 12.06 5.67 2.61
C ALA A 162 10.62 5.84 2.12
N SER A 163 9.81 6.68 2.81
CA SER A 163 8.44 6.96 2.37
C SER A 163 8.33 7.76 1.06
N GLU A 164 9.44 8.31 0.57
CA GLU A 164 9.49 8.99 -0.73
C GLU A 164 9.92 8.04 -1.86
N VAL A 165 10.77 7.04 -1.58
CA VAL A 165 11.35 6.14 -2.60
C VAL A 165 10.78 4.73 -2.60
N VAL A 166 10.08 4.31 -1.55
CA VAL A 166 9.51 2.97 -1.40
C VAL A 166 8.02 2.97 -1.69
N LEU A 167 7.62 2.23 -2.71
CA LEU A 167 6.23 2.13 -3.16
C LEU A 167 5.25 1.77 -2.02
N LEU A 168 5.56 0.75 -1.24
CA LEU A 168 4.66 0.29 -0.17
C LEU A 168 4.44 1.32 0.93
N ASP A 169 5.44 2.17 1.19
CA ASP A 169 5.39 3.20 2.24
C ASP A 169 4.76 4.51 1.75
N GLN A 170 4.62 4.70 0.43
CA GLN A 170 3.98 5.89 -0.13
C GLN A 170 2.48 5.88 0.14
N LYS A 171 1.94 7.03 0.52
CA LYS A 171 0.50 7.27 0.49
C LYS A 171 0.02 7.32 -0.94
N HIS A 172 -1.14 6.72 -1.22
CA HIS A 172 -1.70 6.75 -2.56
C HIS A 172 -1.88 8.20 -3.05
N PHE A 173 -1.46 8.49 -4.30
CA PHE A 173 -1.46 9.86 -4.87
C PHE A 173 -2.84 10.55 -4.80
N ASN A 174 -3.91 9.80 -4.84
CA ASN A 174 -5.27 10.29 -4.64
C ASN A 174 -5.69 10.05 -3.18
N GLU A 175 -5.22 10.93 -2.29
CA GLU A 175 -5.46 10.81 -0.85
C GLU A 175 -6.97 10.96 -0.52
N GLU A 176 -7.74 11.71 -1.29
CA GLU A 176 -9.18 11.87 -1.08
C GLU A 176 -9.92 10.54 -1.31
N LYS A 177 -9.65 9.84 -2.43
CA LYS A 177 -10.28 8.55 -2.75
C LYS A 177 -9.90 7.45 -1.75
N TYR A 178 -8.65 7.46 -1.29
CA TYR A 178 -8.07 6.38 -0.48
C TYR A 178 -7.82 6.76 0.98
N GLU A 179 -8.39 7.87 1.46
CA GLU A 179 -8.34 8.32 2.86
C GLU A 179 -6.89 8.44 3.41
N GLY A 180 -5.92 8.80 2.55
CA GLY A 180 -4.51 8.92 2.91
C GLY A 180 -3.82 7.59 3.24
N LYS A 181 -4.38 6.45 2.82
CA LYS A 181 -3.78 5.12 3.02
C LYS A 181 -2.52 4.95 2.18
N THR A 182 -1.58 4.20 2.73
CA THR A 182 -0.40 3.75 2.00
C THR A 182 -0.74 2.62 1.02
N ILE A 183 0.16 2.37 0.06
CA ILE A 183 0.03 1.23 -0.86
C ILE A 183 0.06 -0.10 -0.09
N GLU A 184 0.84 -0.20 0.99
CA GLU A 184 0.85 -1.38 1.87
C GLU A 184 -0.50 -1.61 2.56
N GLU A 185 -1.15 -0.54 3.03
CA GLU A 185 -2.48 -0.65 3.62
C GLU A 185 -3.51 -1.12 2.60
N LEU A 186 -3.47 -0.59 1.37
CA LEU A 186 -4.35 -1.01 0.27
C LEU A 186 -4.07 -2.47 -0.16
N ARG A 187 -2.79 -2.89 -0.22
CA ARG A 187 -2.40 -4.28 -0.46
C ARG A 187 -2.95 -5.22 0.63
N THR A 188 -2.87 -4.79 1.87
CA THR A 188 -3.41 -5.54 3.01
C THR A 188 -4.93 -5.67 2.95
N GLU A 189 -5.63 -4.61 2.54
CA GLU A 189 -7.09 -4.62 2.38
C GLU A 189 -7.53 -5.60 1.29
N ILE A 190 -6.87 -5.59 0.12
CA ILE A 190 -7.21 -6.55 -0.94
C ILE A 190 -6.86 -7.99 -0.55
N ALA A 191 -5.76 -8.23 0.16
CA ALA A 191 -5.40 -9.53 0.70
C ALA A 191 -6.42 -10.04 1.75
N ALA A 192 -6.96 -9.14 2.58
CA ALA A 192 -8.01 -9.48 3.53
C ALA A 192 -9.34 -9.80 2.81
N LYS A 193 -9.69 -9.02 1.78
CA LYS A 193 -10.91 -9.18 1.00
C LYS A 193 -10.93 -10.49 0.20
N THR A 194 -9.81 -10.82 -0.44
CA THR A 194 -9.67 -12.04 -1.26
C THR A 194 -9.37 -13.29 -0.44
N GLY A 195 -8.82 -13.12 0.76
CA GLY A 195 -8.41 -14.24 1.61
C GLY A 195 -7.08 -14.87 1.21
N GLU A 196 -6.34 -14.26 0.26
CA GLU A 196 -5.08 -14.74 -0.25
C GLU A 196 -3.91 -13.82 0.09
N ASN A 197 -2.68 -14.33 -0.07
CA ASN A 197 -1.49 -13.50 -0.10
C ASN A 197 -1.49 -12.68 -1.39
N VAL A 198 -1.28 -11.38 -1.26
CA VAL A 198 -1.14 -10.45 -2.40
C VAL A 198 0.20 -9.77 -2.29
N ARG A 199 0.97 -9.77 -3.37
CA ARG A 199 2.32 -9.20 -3.43
C ARG A 199 2.46 -8.32 -4.67
N ILE A 200 3.04 -7.14 -4.50
CA ILE A 200 3.59 -6.37 -5.61
C ILE A 200 5.01 -6.90 -5.81
N ALA A 201 5.24 -7.60 -6.93
CA ALA A 201 6.51 -8.31 -7.14
C ALA A 201 7.60 -7.39 -7.68
N ARG A 202 7.26 -6.58 -8.68
CA ARG A 202 8.17 -5.64 -9.34
C ARG A 202 7.39 -4.69 -10.24
N PHE A 203 8.06 -3.61 -10.64
CA PHE A 203 7.55 -2.69 -11.65
C PHE A 203 8.69 -2.18 -12.55
N ALA A 204 8.30 -1.60 -13.67
CA ALA A 204 9.17 -0.81 -14.53
C ALA A 204 8.43 0.49 -14.89
N ARG A 205 9.10 1.62 -14.74
CA ARG A 205 8.63 2.93 -15.13
C ARG A 205 9.60 3.53 -16.17
N PHE A 206 9.05 4.13 -17.17
CA PHE A 206 9.80 4.86 -18.19
C PHE A 206 9.18 6.24 -18.35
N GLU A 207 10.01 7.26 -18.34
CA GLU A 207 9.62 8.63 -18.66
C GLU A 207 10.53 9.22 -19.72
N VAL A 208 9.94 9.91 -20.70
CA VAL A 208 10.72 10.53 -21.78
C VAL A 208 11.56 11.66 -21.22
N GLY A 209 12.89 11.52 -21.31
CA GLY A 209 13.86 12.50 -20.82
C GLY A 209 14.42 12.19 -19.41
N GLU A 210 14.02 11.10 -18.79
CA GLU A 210 14.68 10.50 -17.62
C GLU A 210 15.88 9.66 -18.12
N GLU A 211 17.09 9.87 -17.54
CA GLU A 211 18.30 9.08 -17.79
C GLU A 211 18.47 7.98 -16.74
#